data_456be7fc53cb0bcdcb3721fecefc09ba
#
_entry.id   456be7fc53cb0bcdcb3721fecefc09ba
#
_cell.length_a   1.000
_cell.length_b   1.000
_cell.length_c   1.000
_cell.angle_alpha   90.00
_cell.angle_beta   90.00
_cell.angle_gamma   90.00
#
_symmetry.space_group_name_H-M   'P 1'
#
loop_
_entity.id
_entity.type
_entity.pdbx_description
1 polymer ?
#
loop_
_entity_poly.entity_id
_entity_poly.type
_entity_poly.pdbx_seq_one_letter_code
_entity_poly.pdbx_strand_id
1 'polypeptide(L)'
;MGDGVSISGRFYPASPDAPSILYFHGNGEVVYDYDDIAPLYSSIGANLFVMDYRGYGQSGGSPTFSNTVSDARTAFEYFRDTLRADGYTGPSFIMGRSLGSLSAVEIASNYGDELRGLIIESGFASVSKLLLYLIPIMTSAGLEEFERANLARLRSITMPVLLIHGEYDEIIPAEQAQVFYDNVGSGDKTLLTIPWAGHNDILLRGMDKYFSTIREFLLEHSP
;
A
#
# COMPACT_ATOMS: atom_id res chain seq x y z
N MET A 1 -14.96 -5.34 -11.54
CA MET A 1 -13.90 -6.26 -12.00
C MET A 1 -14.35 -6.91 -13.30
N GLY A 2 -13.41 -7.42 -14.11
CA GLY A 2 -13.72 -7.98 -15.43
C GLY A 2 -14.64 -9.21 -15.42
N ASP A 3 -14.81 -9.86 -14.28
CA ASP A 3 -15.70 -11.00 -14.06
C ASP A 3 -17.06 -10.63 -13.44
N GLY A 4 -17.39 -9.32 -13.37
CA GLY A 4 -18.64 -8.80 -12.85
C GLY A 4 -18.68 -8.65 -11.32
N VAL A 5 -17.62 -8.97 -10.60
CA VAL A 5 -17.54 -8.72 -9.15
C VAL A 5 -17.40 -7.22 -8.89
N SER A 6 -18.22 -6.67 -7.98
CA SER A 6 -18.13 -5.29 -7.53
C SER A 6 -17.19 -5.19 -6.34
N ILE A 7 -16.31 -4.18 -6.37
CA ILE A 7 -15.40 -3.83 -5.29
C ILE A 7 -15.84 -2.50 -4.69
N SER A 8 -15.89 -2.41 -3.38
CA SER A 8 -16.14 -1.19 -2.62
C SER A 8 -14.88 -0.34 -2.55
N GLY A 9 -15.05 0.96 -2.63
CA GLY A 9 -13.98 1.93 -2.41
C GLY A 9 -14.56 3.22 -1.88
N ARG A 10 -13.72 4.03 -1.23
CA ARG A 10 -14.13 5.33 -0.71
C ARG A 10 -13.06 6.39 -0.98
N PHE A 11 -13.52 7.51 -1.50
CA PHE A 11 -12.67 8.66 -1.76
C PHE A 11 -12.88 9.74 -0.70
N TYR A 12 -11.79 10.21 -0.12
CA TYR A 12 -11.74 11.27 0.87
C TYR A 12 -10.95 12.44 0.27
N PRO A 13 -11.63 13.43 -0.32
CA PRO A 13 -10.96 14.55 -0.99
C PRO A 13 -10.41 15.57 0.00
N ALA A 14 -9.25 16.15 -0.33
CA ALA A 14 -8.70 17.34 0.29
C ALA A 14 -8.78 18.54 -0.68
N SER A 15 -8.18 18.42 -1.88
CA SER A 15 -8.20 19.45 -2.91
C SER A 15 -7.94 18.84 -4.30
N PRO A 16 -8.49 19.40 -5.39
CA PRO A 16 -8.26 18.88 -6.74
C PRO A 16 -6.79 18.90 -7.19
N ASP A 17 -5.98 19.80 -6.69
CA ASP A 17 -4.54 19.95 -6.99
C ASP A 17 -3.62 19.22 -5.99
N ALA A 18 -4.19 18.67 -4.91
CA ALA A 18 -3.45 17.92 -3.92
C ALA A 18 -2.98 16.55 -4.44
N PRO A 19 -1.86 16.01 -3.93
CA PRO A 19 -1.47 14.63 -4.16
C PRO A 19 -2.60 13.66 -3.82
N SER A 20 -2.79 12.64 -4.66
CA SER A 20 -3.82 11.61 -4.45
C SER A 20 -3.18 10.26 -4.19
N ILE A 21 -3.55 9.63 -3.07
CA ILE A 21 -3.03 8.35 -2.63
C ILE A 21 -4.07 7.26 -2.86
N LEU A 22 -3.78 6.26 -3.70
CA LEU A 22 -4.53 5.00 -3.70
C LEU A 22 -3.98 4.11 -2.60
N TYR A 23 -4.83 3.76 -1.63
CA TYR A 23 -4.46 3.02 -0.43
C TYR A 23 -5.04 1.61 -0.43
N PHE A 24 -4.18 0.62 -0.28
CA PHE A 24 -4.51 -0.78 -0.08
C PHE A 24 -4.31 -1.15 1.39
N HIS A 25 -5.40 -1.46 2.07
CA HIS A 25 -5.44 -1.69 3.51
C HIS A 25 -4.86 -3.06 3.94
N GLY A 26 -4.70 -3.26 5.24
CA GLY A 26 -4.23 -4.51 5.83
C GLY A 26 -5.30 -5.61 5.87
N ASN A 27 -4.87 -6.81 6.23
CA ASN A 27 -5.79 -7.94 6.45
C ASN A 27 -6.71 -7.67 7.64
N GLY A 28 -8.01 -7.93 7.48
CA GLY A 28 -9.02 -7.73 8.51
C GLY A 28 -9.55 -6.29 8.62
N GLU A 29 -9.01 -5.35 7.83
CA GLU A 29 -9.50 -3.98 7.74
C GLU A 29 -10.51 -3.84 6.61
N VAL A 30 -11.30 -2.76 6.65
CA VAL A 30 -12.25 -2.39 5.61
C VAL A 30 -12.22 -0.87 5.40
N VAL A 31 -12.76 -0.43 4.27
CA VAL A 31 -12.82 1.00 3.89
C VAL A 31 -13.34 1.89 5.02
N TYR A 32 -14.35 1.44 5.76
CA TYR A 32 -14.97 2.21 6.85
C TYR A 32 -14.06 2.46 8.07
N ASP A 33 -13.04 1.64 8.28
CA ASP A 33 -12.06 1.85 9.35
C ASP A 33 -11.21 3.12 9.11
N TYR A 34 -11.25 3.64 7.89
CA TYR A 34 -10.51 4.84 7.48
C TYR A 34 -11.29 6.14 7.64
N ASP A 35 -12.57 6.11 8.05
CA ASP A 35 -13.38 7.33 8.23
C ASP A 35 -12.78 8.28 9.27
N ASP A 36 -12.18 7.75 10.33
CA ASP A 36 -11.52 8.53 11.37
C ASP A 36 -10.05 8.87 11.05
N ILE A 37 -9.43 8.12 10.13
CA ILE A 37 -8.02 8.29 9.74
C ILE A 37 -7.88 9.25 8.54
N ALA A 38 -8.81 9.21 7.60
CA ALA A 38 -8.75 10.02 6.38
C ALA A 38 -8.67 11.54 6.63
N PRO A 39 -9.31 12.12 7.67
CA PRO A 39 -9.11 13.54 8.00
C PRO A 39 -7.65 13.91 8.30
N LEU A 40 -6.85 12.97 8.81
CA LEU A 40 -5.41 13.20 9.05
C LEU A 40 -4.64 13.31 7.73
N TYR A 41 -4.99 12.49 6.72
CA TYR A 41 -4.43 12.64 5.37
C TYR A 41 -4.84 13.98 4.74
N SER A 42 -6.10 14.37 4.88
CA SER A 42 -6.56 15.69 4.39
C SER A 42 -5.82 16.83 5.09
N SER A 43 -5.50 16.70 6.38
CA SER A 43 -4.77 17.72 7.15
C SER A 43 -3.34 17.93 6.68
N ILE A 44 -2.72 16.91 6.09
CA ILE A 44 -1.39 17.01 5.46
C ILE A 44 -1.46 17.37 3.97
N GLY A 45 -2.67 17.65 3.44
CA GLY A 45 -2.89 18.08 2.06
C GLY A 45 -2.90 16.94 1.06
N ALA A 46 -3.39 15.75 1.42
CA ALA A 46 -3.48 14.60 0.53
C ALA A 46 -4.93 14.13 0.37
N ASN A 47 -5.32 13.83 -0.87
CA ASN A 47 -6.52 13.07 -1.16
C ASN A 47 -6.25 11.58 -0.86
N LEU A 48 -7.22 10.88 -0.26
CA LEU A 48 -7.08 9.46 0.05
C LEU A 48 -8.18 8.66 -0.65
N PHE A 49 -7.81 7.61 -1.37
CA PHE A 49 -8.73 6.67 -2.00
C PHE A 49 -8.45 5.27 -1.45
N VAL A 50 -9.33 4.76 -0.61
CA VAL A 50 -9.19 3.43 0.00
C VAL A 50 -10.06 2.42 -0.75
N MET A 51 -9.54 1.23 -1.02
CA MET A 51 -10.25 0.15 -1.74
C MET A 51 -10.31 -1.11 -0.89
N ASP A 52 -11.50 -1.72 -0.78
CA ASP A 52 -11.67 -3.06 -0.22
C ASP A 52 -11.20 -4.15 -1.19
N TYR A 53 -10.77 -5.28 -0.67
CA TYR A 53 -10.57 -6.49 -1.47
C TYR A 53 -11.90 -7.25 -1.68
N ARG A 54 -11.91 -8.22 -2.59
CA ARG A 54 -13.03 -9.16 -2.71
C ARG A 54 -13.35 -9.81 -1.37
N GLY A 55 -14.63 -9.83 -1.01
CA GLY A 55 -15.13 -10.41 0.23
C GLY A 55 -14.86 -9.57 1.49
N TYR A 56 -14.26 -8.37 1.35
CA TYR A 56 -14.09 -7.41 2.44
C TYR A 56 -15.15 -6.32 2.37
N GLY A 57 -15.57 -5.82 3.52
CA GLY A 57 -16.52 -4.72 3.62
C GLY A 57 -17.81 -4.96 2.82
N GLN A 58 -18.07 -4.10 1.87
CA GLN A 58 -19.22 -4.21 0.93
C GLN A 58 -18.83 -4.82 -0.42
N SER A 59 -17.59 -5.27 -0.59
CA SER A 59 -17.14 -5.92 -1.81
C SER A 59 -17.74 -7.31 -1.98
N GLY A 60 -18.13 -7.64 -3.21
CA GLY A 60 -18.57 -8.97 -3.57
C GLY A 60 -17.42 -9.97 -3.73
N GLY A 61 -17.76 -11.22 -4.01
CA GLY A 61 -16.80 -12.29 -4.27
C GLY A 61 -16.18 -12.87 -3.01
N SER A 62 -15.03 -13.54 -3.17
CA SER A 62 -14.27 -14.15 -2.08
C SER A 62 -12.79 -13.80 -2.24
N PRO A 63 -12.08 -13.50 -1.14
CA PRO A 63 -10.68 -13.13 -1.21
C PRO A 63 -9.82 -14.35 -1.51
N THR A 64 -8.84 -14.16 -2.38
CA THR A 64 -7.72 -15.08 -2.58
C THR A 64 -6.45 -14.28 -2.74
N PHE A 65 -5.31 -14.89 -2.45
CA PHE A 65 -4.02 -14.23 -2.61
C PHE A 65 -3.78 -13.75 -4.05
N SER A 66 -4.20 -14.56 -5.03
CA SER A 66 -4.06 -14.21 -6.45
C SER A 66 -4.91 -13.01 -6.85
N ASN A 67 -6.17 -12.94 -6.38
CA ASN A 67 -7.03 -11.83 -6.76
C ASN A 67 -6.73 -10.54 -5.99
N THR A 68 -6.13 -10.60 -4.80
CA THR A 68 -5.60 -9.40 -4.13
C THR A 68 -4.61 -8.66 -5.03
N VAL A 69 -3.75 -9.40 -5.71
CA VAL A 69 -2.76 -8.83 -6.66
C VAL A 69 -3.40 -8.46 -8.00
N SER A 70 -4.21 -9.37 -8.59
CA SER A 70 -4.77 -9.13 -9.94
C SER A 70 -5.80 -8.01 -9.98
N ASP A 71 -6.63 -7.88 -8.94
CA ASP A 71 -7.65 -6.84 -8.86
C ASP A 71 -7.07 -5.45 -8.62
N ALA A 72 -5.85 -5.37 -8.07
CA ALA A 72 -5.17 -4.09 -7.84
C ALA A 72 -5.02 -3.26 -9.13
N ARG A 73 -4.77 -3.92 -10.28
CA ARG A 73 -4.67 -3.22 -11.57
C ARG A 73 -5.99 -2.54 -11.96
N THR A 74 -7.09 -3.26 -11.87
CA THR A 74 -8.42 -2.69 -12.17
C THR A 74 -8.78 -1.59 -11.18
N ALA A 75 -8.39 -1.74 -9.90
CA ALA A 75 -8.55 -0.73 -8.87
C ALA A 75 -7.76 0.54 -9.20
N PHE A 76 -6.52 0.40 -9.65
CA PHE A 76 -5.68 1.54 -10.07
C PHE A 76 -6.25 2.23 -11.31
N GLU A 77 -6.68 1.47 -12.32
CA GLU A 77 -7.30 2.04 -13.53
C GLU A 77 -8.55 2.84 -13.18
N TYR A 78 -9.41 2.30 -12.30
CA TYR A 78 -10.60 2.99 -11.80
C TYR A 78 -10.24 4.27 -11.03
N PHE A 79 -9.27 4.20 -10.12
CA PHE A 79 -8.76 5.35 -9.38
C PHE A 79 -8.28 6.46 -10.33
N ARG A 80 -7.40 6.13 -11.27
CA ARG A 80 -6.86 7.04 -12.26
C ARG A 80 -7.96 7.70 -13.10
N ASP A 81 -8.89 6.90 -13.62
CA ASP A 81 -9.95 7.38 -14.49
C ASP A 81 -10.98 8.23 -13.72
N THR A 82 -11.25 7.90 -12.45
CA THR A 82 -12.07 8.73 -11.54
C THR A 82 -11.42 10.09 -11.29
N LEU A 83 -10.15 10.13 -10.94
CA LEU A 83 -9.45 11.40 -10.71
C LEU A 83 -9.51 12.30 -11.95
N ARG A 84 -9.28 11.74 -13.14
CA ARG A 84 -9.36 12.49 -14.42
C ARG A 84 -10.76 13.02 -14.70
N ALA A 85 -11.78 12.19 -14.51
CA ALA A 85 -13.19 12.55 -14.75
C ALA A 85 -13.68 13.66 -13.81
N ASP A 86 -13.23 13.63 -12.54
CA ASP A 86 -13.63 14.57 -11.51
C ASP A 86 -12.71 15.80 -11.42
N GLY A 87 -11.72 15.93 -12.34
CA GLY A 87 -10.88 17.11 -12.46
C GLY A 87 -9.76 17.21 -11.41
N TYR A 88 -9.33 16.09 -10.84
CA TYR A 88 -8.16 16.06 -9.97
C TYR A 88 -6.89 16.06 -10.80
N THR A 89 -6.00 17.01 -10.54
CA THR A 89 -4.78 17.27 -11.33
C THR A 89 -3.49 17.02 -10.57
N GLY A 90 -3.58 16.81 -9.24
CA GLY A 90 -2.41 16.52 -8.42
C GLY A 90 -1.75 15.18 -8.75
N PRO A 91 -0.50 14.98 -8.31
CA PRO A 91 0.25 13.77 -8.59
C PRO A 91 -0.33 12.55 -7.85
N SER A 92 -0.15 11.37 -8.44
CA SER A 92 -0.63 10.10 -7.89
C SER A 92 0.47 9.33 -7.17
N PHE A 93 0.12 8.78 -6.00
CA PHE A 93 0.95 7.93 -5.17
C PHE A 93 0.20 6.62 -4.87
N ILE A 94 0.95 5.57 -4.57
CA ILE A 94 0.40 4.29 -4.12
C ILE A 94 0.86 4.03 -2.69
N MET A 95 -0.06 3.57 -1.85
CA MET A 95 0.27 3.15 -0.50
C MET A 95 -0.31 1.77 -0.20
N GLY A 96 0.46 0.95 0.51
CA GLY A 96 0.01 -0.36 0.96
C GLY A 96 0.45 -0.64 2.39
N ARG A 97 -0.51 -1.11 3.20
CA ARG A 97 -0.27 -1.53 4.58
C ARG A 97 -0.35 -3.05 4.68
N SER A 98 0.65 -3.68 5.32
CA SER A 98 0.64 -5.12 5.61
C SER A 98 0.34 -5.94 4.33
N LEU A 99 -0.78 -6.66 4.29
CA LEU A 99 -1.25 -7.37 3.09
C LEU A 99 -1.30 -6.47 1.85
N GLY A 100 -1.71 -5.22 2.01
CA GLY A 100 -1.80 -4.23 0.94
C GLY A 100 -0.49 -3.90 0.26
N SER A 101 0.65 -4.20 0.90
CA SER A 101 1.97 -4.04 0.27
C SER A 101 2.11 -4.83 -1.03
N LEU A 102 1.43 -5.97 -1.15
CA LEU A 102 1.44 -6.79 -2.38
C LEU A 102 0.76 -6.08 -3.55
N SER A 103 -0.43 -5.54 -3.29
CA SER A 103 -1.18 -4.75 -4.28
C SER A 103 -0.41 -3.49 -4.67
N ALA A 104 0.16 -2.78 -3.70
CA ALA A 104 0.95 -1.58 -3.94
C ALA A 104 2.21 -1.86 -4.77
N VAL A 105 2.95 -2.95 -4.47
CA VAL A 105 4.11 -3.40 -5.25
C VAL A 105 3.72 -3.80 -6.66
N GLU A 106 2.60 -4.51 -6.84
CA GLU A 106 2.08 -4.87 -8.17
C GLU A 106 1.84 -3.62 -9.02
N ILE A 107 1.18 -2.60 -8.46
CA ILE A 107 0.91 -1.35 -9.19
C ILE A 107 2.20 -0.58 -9.44
N ALA A 108 3.05 -0.40 -8.44
CA ALA A 108 4.30 0.32 -8.58
C ALA A 108 5.23 -0.29 -9.65
N SER A 109 5.24 -1.63 -9.76
CA SER A 109 6.06 -2.33 -10.76
C SER A 109 5.52 -2.27 -12.20
N ASN A 110 4.21 -2.06 -12.39
CA ASN A 110 3.57 -2.07 -13.71
C ASN A 110 3.20 -0.66 -14.23
N TYR A 111 2.98 0.32 -13.33
CA TYR A 111 2.51 1.66 -13.67
C TYR A 111 3.44 2.76 -13.12
N GLY A 112 4.72 2.45 -12.93
CA GLY A 112 5.69 3.36 -12.32
C GLY A 112 5.79 4.72 -12.98
N ASP A 113 5.63 4.80 -14.30
CA ASP A 113 5.69 6.06 -15.06
C ASP A 113 4.49 7.00 -14.78
N GLU A 114 3.37 6.45 -14.26
CA GLU A 114 2.17 7.22 -13.90
C GLU A 114 2.16 7.64 -12.42
N LEU A 115 3.14 7.21 -11.64
CA LEU A 115 3.22 7.40 -10.19
C LEU A 115 4.42 8.26 -9.81
N ARG A 116 4.28 9.00 -8.69
CA ARG A 116 5.35 9.81 -8.11
C ARG A 116 6.04 9.17 -6.92
N GLY A 117 5.45 8.14 -6.34
CA GLY A 117 6.07 7.42 -5.24
C GLY A 117 5.23 6.28 -4.71
N LEU A 118 5.91 5.40 -3.99
CA LEU A 118 5.37 4.24 -3.30
C LEU A 118 5.57 4.40 -1.79
N ILE A 119 4.51 4.20 -1.01
CA ILE A 119 4.55 4.19 0.45
C ILE A 119 4.17 2.78 0.93
N ILE A 120 4.99 2.20 1.78
CA ILE A 120 4.72 0.88 2.39
C ILE A 120 4.74 1.00 3.90
N GLU A 121 3.65 0.62 4.54
CA GLU A 121 3.53 0.54 6.00
C GLU A 121 3.47 -0.92 6.43
N SER A 122 4.37 -1.32 7.35
CA SER A 122 4.44 -2.69 7.89
C SER A 122 4.34 -3.77 6.81
N GLY A 123 4.96 -3.52 5.64
CA GLY A 123 4.95 -4.42 4.51
C GLY A 123 6.05 -5.48 4.60
N PHE A 124 5.98 -6.43 3.68
CA PHE A 124 6.96 -7.51 3.59
C PHE A 124 7.49 -7.68 2.17
N ALA A 125 8.79 -7.90 2.06
CA ALA A 125 9.46 -8.20 0.80
C ALA A 125 9.46 -9.70 0.50
N SER A 126 9.63 -10.51 1.55
CA SER A 126 9.74 -11.95 1.48
C SER A 126 8.58 -12.63 2.21
N VAL A 127 8.00 -13.61 1.54
CA VAL A 127 6.79 -14.31 2.00
C VAL A 127 7.14 -15.56 2.83
N SER A 128 8.43 -15.85 3.01
CA SER A 128 8.96 -17.19 3.24
C SER A 128 8.60 -17.87 4.56
N LYS A 129 8.24 -17.20 5.63
CA LYS A 129 7.91 -17.89 6.89
C LYS A 129 6.58 -17.44 7.50
N LEU A 130 6.24 -16.20 7.36
CA LEU A 130 5.06 -15.63 7.98
C LEU A 130 3.76 -16.04 7.28
N LEU A 131 3.78 -16.13 5.95
CA LEU A 131 2.62 -16.58 5.17
C LEU A 131 2.31 -18.06 5.35
N LEU A 132 3.28 -18.89 5.71
CA LEU A 132 3.01 -20.29 6.09
C LEU A 132 2.07 -20.38 7.31
N TYR A 133 2.11 -19.39 8.21
CA TYR A 133 1.17 -19.28 9.32
C TYR A 133 -0.18 -18.67 8.92
N LEU A 134 -0.19 -17.76 7.96
CA LEU A 134 -1.41 -17.05 7.52
C LEU A 134 -2.12 -17.77 6.36
N ILE A 135 -1.42 -18.59 5.57
CA ILE A 135 -1.97 -19.28 4.39
C ILE A 135 -1.53 -20.76 4.39
N PRO A 136 -2.18 -21.61 5.19
CA PRO A 136 -1.81 -23.03 5.28
C PRO A 136 -2.06 -23.85 4.00
N ILE A 137 -2.48 -23.22 2.91
CA ILE A 137 -2.90 -23.87 1.65
C ILE A 137 -1.82 -23.79 0.55
N MET A 138 -0.77 -22.98 0.71
CA MET A 138 0.30 -22.90 -0.30
C MET A 138 1.35 -23.99 -0.10
N THR A 139 1.72 -24.64 -1.22
CA THR A 139 2.87 -25.56 -1.23
C THR A 139 4.18 -24.78 -1.10
N SER A 140 5.23 -25.41 -0.60
CA SER A 140 6.57 -24.81 -0.53
C SER A 140 7.08 -24.29 -1.90
N ALA A 141 6.81 -25.02 -2.96
CA ALA A 141 7.18 -24.59 -4.33
C ALA A 141 6.42 -23.35 -4.79
N GLY A 142 5.13 -23.25 -4.48
CA GLY A 142 4.31 -22.05 -4.78
C GLY A 142 4.77 -20.81 -4.01
N LEU A 143 5.23 -21.00 -2.78
CA LEU A 143 5.80 -19.91 -1.98
C LEU A 143 7.11 -19.38 -2.55
N GLU A 144 8.02 -20.28 -2.95
CA GLU A 144 9.30 -19.90 -3.56
C GLU A 144 9.11 -19.17 -4.89
N GLU A 145 8.16 -19.62 -5.73
CA GLU A 145 7.81 -18.93 -6.96
C GLU A 145 7.24 -17.55 -6.72
N PHE A 146 6.32 -17.43 -5.77
CA PHE A 146 5.75 -16.14 -5.38
C PHE A 146 6.82 -15.20 -4.84
N GLU A 147 7.67 -15.65 -3.93
CA GLU A 147 8.76 -14.86 -3.35
C GLU A 147 9.70 -14.33 -4.43
N ARG A 148 10.12 -15.21 -5.35
CA ARG A 148 10.96 -14.82 -6.49
C ARG A 148 10.28 -13.77 -7.37
N ALA A 149 8.98 -13.94 -7.65
CA ALA A 149 8.21 -12.98 -8.43
C ALA A 149 8.07 -11.62 -7.71
N ASN A 150 7.81 -11.63 -6.40
CA ASN A 150 7.70 -10.41 -5.60
C ASN A 150 9.05 -9.66 -5.54
N LEU A 151 10.15 -10.35 -5.29
CA LEU A 151 11.49 -9.74 -5.30
C LEU A 151 11.86 -9.19 -6.69
N ALA A 152 11.44 -9.85 -7.77
CA ALA A 152 11.66 -9.32 -9.12
C ALA A 152 10.88 -8.02 -9.35
N ARG A 153 9.61 -7.94 -8.87
CA ARG A 153 8.84 -6.68 -8.91
C ARG A 153 9.49 -5.57 -8.10
N LEU A 154 9.93 -5.87 -6.87
CA LEU A 154 10.64 -4.88 -6.04
C LEU A 154 11.83 -4.27 -6.76
N ARG A 155 12.65 -5.10 -7.39
CA ARG A 155 13.84 -4.65 -8.14
C ARG A 155 13.51 -3.81 -9.36
N SER A 156 12.31 -3.92 -9.93
CA SER A 156 11.87 -3.11 -11.07
C SER A 156 11.32 -1.73 -10.67
N ILE A 157 11.05 -1.49 -9.38
CA ILE A 157 10.53 -0.22 -8.89
C ILE A 157 11.69 0.77 -8.80
N THR A 158 11.61 1.85 -9.58
CA THR A 158 12.64 2.91 -9.65
C THR A 158 12.18 4.27 -9.14
N MET A 159 10.86 4.45 -8.93
CA MET A 159 10.31 5.66 -8.34
C MET A 159 10.70 5.80 -6.85
N PRO A 160 10.58 6.99 -6.26
CA PRO A 160 10.78 7.22 -4.83
C PRO A 160 9.98 6.27 -3.95
N VAL A 161 10.58 5.78 -2.85
CA VAL A 161 9.96 4.81 -1.93
C VAL A 161 10.11 5.24 -0.49
N LEU A 162 8.98 5.32 0.23
CA LEU A 162 8.94 5.50 1.68
C LEU A 162 8.48 4.19 2.34
N LEU A 163 9.32 3.66 3.21
CA LEU A 163 8.98 2.52 4.07
C LEU A 163 8.74 3.02 5.48
N ILE A 164 7.64 2.61 6.11
CA ILE A 164 7.30 2.91 7.50
C ILE A 164 7.07 1.60 8.23
N HIS A 165 7.73 1.39 9.37
CA HIS A 165 7.63 0.13 10.10
C HIS A 165 7.71 0.34 11.61
N GLY A 166 6.97 -0.48 12.37
CA GLY A 166 7.07 -0.51 13.83
C GLY A 166 8.33 -1.25 14.29
N GLU A 167 9.05 -0.69 15.26
CA GLU A 167 10.28 -1.32 15.81
C GLU A 167 10.02 -2.70 16.41
N TYR A 168 8.85 -2.89 17.02
CA TYR A 168 8.43 -4.12 17.70
C TYR A 168 7.26 -4.79 17.00
N ASP A 169 7.23 -4.75 15.66
CA ASP A 169 6.17 -5.41 14.88
C ASP A 169 6.24 -6.93 15.09
N GLU A 170 5.27 -7.45 15.83
CA GLU A 170 5.16 -8.86 16.21
C GLU A 170 4.52 -9.74 15.14
N ILE A 171 3.92 -9.12 14.11
CA ILE A 171 3.27 -9.81 12.99
C ILE A 171 4.22 -9.89 11.80
N ILE A 172 4.77 -8.76 11.38
CA ILE A 172 5.77 -8.66 10.32
C ILE A 172 7.05 -8.08 10.91
N PRO A 173 8.04 -8.92 11.23
CA PRO A 173 9.27 -8.45 11.88
C PRO A 173 9.93 -7.28 11.14
N ALA A 174 10.49 -6.32 11.87
CA ALA A 174 11.10 -5.10 11.31
C ALA A 174 12.23 -5.39 10.30
N GLU A 175 12.83 -6.57 10.37
CA GLU A 175 13.83 -7.05 9.39
C GLU A 175 13.22 -7.14 7.97
N GLN A 176 11.90 -7.31 7.84
CA GLN A 176 11.23 -7.32 6.53
C GLN A 176 11.28 -5.95 5.85
N ALA A 177 11.21 -4.87 6.62
CA ALA A 177 11.41 -3.52 6.09
C ALA A 177 12.83 -3.33 5.56
N GLN A 178 13.85 -3.87 6.25
CA GLN A 178 15.24 -3.85 5.76
C GLN A 178 15.39 -4.70 4.50
N VAL A 179 14.82 -5.90 4.46
CA VAL A 179 14.83 -6.75 3.25
C VAL A 179 14.15 -6.03 2.07
N PHE A 180 13.04 -5.32 2.32
CA PHE A 180 12.37 -4.51 1.31
C PHE A 180 13.29 -3.39 0.82
N TYR A 181 13.86 -2.61 1.75
CA TYR A 181 14.77 -1.51 1.47
C TYR A 181 15.97 -1.96 0.62
N ASP A 182 16.58 -3.10 0.96
CA ASP A 182 17.77 -3.61 0.26
C ASP A 182 17.44 -4.12 -1.16
N ASN A 183 16.20 -4.58 -1.40
CA ASN A 183 15.81 -5.18 -2.68
C ASN A 183 15.07 -4.25 -3.63
N VAL A 184 14.44 -3.16 -3.14
CA VAL A 184 13.78 -2.22 -4.02
C VAL A 184 14.79 -1.51 -4.93
N GLY A 185 14.47 -1.43 -6.23
CA GLY A 185 15.38 -0.89 -7.25
C GLY A 185 15.56 0.62 -7.22
N SER A 186 14.74 1.35 -6.46
CA SER A 186 14.84 2.79 -6.30
C SER A 186 16.16 3.21 -5.66
N GLY A 187 16.79 4.25 -6.23
CA GLY A 187 17.91 4.96 -5.62
C GLY A 187 17.47 6.00 -4.58
N ASP A 188 16.19 6.42 -4.64
CA ASP A 188 15.56 7.37 -3.73
C ASP A 188 14.60 6.62 -2.82
N LYS A 189 15.10 6.26 -1.64
CA LYS A 189 14.35 5.42 -0.68
C LYS A 189 14.66 5.79 0.76
N THR A 190 13.60 5.88 1.56
CA THR A 190 13.67 6.21 2.98
C THR A 190 13.01 5.10 3.80
N LEU A 191 13.60 4.74 4.92
CA LEU A 191 13.04 3.85 5.92
C LEU A 191 12.81 4.63 7.22
N LEU A 192 11.56 4.75 7.63
CA LEU A 192 11.13 5.29 8.90
C LEU A 192 10.76 4.15 9.85
N THR A 193 11.51 3.99 10.92
CA THR A 193 11.13 3.11 12.03
C THR A 193 10.45 3.91 13.11
N ILE A 194 9.25 3.48 13.54
CA ILE A 194 8.52 4.10 14.66
C ILE A 194 8.92 3.36 15.96
N PRO A 195 9.60 4.05 16.90
CA PRO A 195 10.04 3.43 18.15
C PRO A 195 8.87 2.89 18.96
N TRP A 196 9.05 1.74 19.58
CA TRP A 196 8.08 1.08 20.47
C TRP A 196 6.76 0.69 19.82
N ALA A 197 6.59 0.86 18.50
CA ALA A 197 5.40 0.49 17.77
C ALA A 197 5.43 -0.98 17.35
N GLY A 198 4.30 -1.67 17.54
CA GLY A 198 3.99 -2.96 16.95
C GLY A 198 3.27 -2.79 15.61
N HIS A 199 2.65 -3.88 15.12
CA HIS A 199 1.97 -3.89 13.82
C HIS A 199 0.74 -2.98 13.75
N ASN A 200 0.00 -2.86 14.85
CA ASN A 200 -1.31 -2.21 14.85
C ASN A 200 -1.36 -0.90 15.65
N ASP A 201 -0.25 -0.44 16.22
CA ASP A 201 -0.23 0.77 17.05
C ASP A 201 0.76 1.85 16.55
N ILE A 202 1.19 1.77 15.28
CA ILE A 202 2.08 2.75 14.64
C ILE A 202 1.55 4.17 14.81
N LEU A 203 0.27 4.40 14.50
CA LEU A 203 -0.36 5.73 14.64
C LEU A 203 -0.45 6.16 16.12
N LEU A 204 -0.74 5.23 17.03
CA LEU A 204 -0.80 5.55 18.46
C LEU A 204 0.57 5.96 19.01
N ARG A 205 1.66 5.36 18.53
CA ARG A 205 3.03 5.57 19.02
C ARG A 205 3.75 6.72 18.33
N GLY A 206 3.43 6.99 17.07
CA GLY A 206 4.23 7.90 16.26
C GLY A 206 3.45 8.76 15.29
N MET A 207 2.21 9.16 15.59
CA MET A 207 1.32 9.88 14.69
C MET A 207 1.98 11.11 14.03
N ASP A 208 2.58 11.98 14.83
CA ASP A 208 3.19 13.22 14.32
C ASP A 208 4.34 12.91 13.36
N LYS A 209 5.20 11.95 13.72
CA LYS A 209 6.33 11.56 12.87
C LYS A 209 5.87 10.85 11.61
N TYR A 210 4.86 10.00 11.72
CA TYR A 210 4.24 9.29 10.59
C TYR A 210 3.70 10.28 9.55
N PHE A 211 2.80 11.17 9.96
CA PHE A 211 2.17 12.11 9.02
C PHE A 211 3.11 13.22 8.55
N SER A 212 4.04 13.69 9.39
CA SER A 212 5.06 14.65 8.92
C SER A 212 5.97 14.04 7.86
N THR A 213 6.39 12.78 8.03
CA THR A 213 7.24 12.09 7.03
C THR A 213 6.48 11.81 5.74
N ILE A 214 5.21 11.38 5.80
CA ILE A 214 4.39 11.23 4.58
C ILE A 214 4.23 12.59 3.88
N ARG A 215 3.93 13.66 4.61
CA ARG A 215 3.79 14.99 4.05
C ARG A 215 5.07 15.46 3.37
N GLU A 216 6.22 15.30 4.00
CA GLU A 216 7.53 15.62 3.43
C GLU A 216 7.75 14.85 2.14
N PHE A 217 7.53 13.53 2.15
CA PHE A 217 7.65 12.67 0.97
C PHE A 217 6.73 13.10 -0.19
N LEU A 218 5.46 13.39 0.10
CA LEU A 218 4.52 13.86 -0.92
C LEU A 218 4.96 15.20 -1.53
N LEU A 219 5.41 16.16 -0.72
CA LEU A 219 5.85 17.48 -1.18
C LEU A 219 7.14 17.41 -2.01
N GLU A 220 8.10 16.59 -1.60
CA GLU A 220 9.38 16.43 -2.29
C GLU A 220 9.21 15.84 -3.70
N HIS A 221 8.22 14.96 -3.87
CA HIS A 221 7.99 14.25 -5.14
C HIS A 221 6.76 14.76 -5.91
N SER A 222 6.16 15.86 -5.48
CA SER A 222 5.17 16.62 -6.26
C SER A 222 5.86 17.72 -7.06
N PRO A 223 5.62 17.82 -8.37
CA PRO A 223 6.25 18.85 -9.22
C PRO A 223 5.78 20.27 -8.88
#